data_68f0a70d53ee127684bb62f9babbafa2
#
_entry.id   68f0a70d53ee127684bb62f9babbafa2
#
_cell.length_a   1.000
_cell.length_b   1.000
_cell.length_c   1.000
_cell.angle_alpha   90.00
_cell.angle_beta   90.00
_cell.angle_gamma   90.00
#
_symmetry.space_group_name_H-M   'P 1'
#
loop_
_entity.id
_entity.type
_entity.pdbx_description
1 polymer ?
#
loop_
_entity_poly.entity_id
_entity_poly.type
_entity_poly.pdbx_seq_one_letter_code
_entity_poly.pdbx_strand_id
1 'polypeptide(L)'
;MGESENIELIVEPSLSGMRLDAYLREQTPFSRSRIASLMEEGALLVNGEVERKAARKTEGGMRLLLVVPEAQPVDIVPQNIPLDILYQDADVVVVNKKSGMVVHPAVGNESGTLVNALLYHVHDLSGIGGEMRPGIVHRLDKDTSGLILIAKNDAAHTSLSEQFKARTMEKHYRAIAHGSFSKEEGLIDAPIGRHPIDRKKMAVVPNGKPSRTAWRVLEHLSGAAYLDVHLLTGRTHQIRVHMLSIGHPLLGDQIYAPKLKTPVRIPRLMLHAYSLAFTHPTTGERMCFCAPLPAAFEETLQKLR
;
A
#
# COMPACT_ATOMS: atom_id res chain seq x y z
N MET A 1 16.73 8.87 28.47
CA MET A 1 15.35 9.31 28.82
C MET A 1 15.09 10.48 27.90
N GLY A 2 14.42 10.25 26.79
CA GLY A 2 14.03 11.30 25.84
C GLY A 2 12.85 12.07 26.39
N GLU A 3 12.77 13.36 26.09
CA GLU A 3 11.68 14.23 26.54
C GLU A 3 10.47 14.00 25.63
N SER A 4 9.29 13.73 26.22
CA SER A 4 8.02 13.75 25.50
C SER A 4 7.77 15.16 24.99
N GLU A 5 7.42 15.30 23.70
CA GLU A 5 7.05 16.59 23.13
C GLU A 5 5.63 16.95 23.61
N ASN A 6 5.50 18.07 24.29
CA ASN A 6 4.21 18.58 24.75
C ASN A 6 3.78 19.77 23.87
N ILE A 7 2.62 19.63 23.22
CA ILE A 7 2.04 20.70 22.39
C ILE A 7 0.84 21.28 23.14
N GLU A 8 0.98 22.52 23.59
CA GLU A 8 -0.08 23.26 24.23
C GLU A 8 -0.78 24.20 23.23
N LEU A 9 -2.09 24.15 23.16
CA LEU A 9 -2.91 24.97 22.29
C LEU A 9 -4.09 25.58 23.07
N ILE A 10 -4.48 26.78 22.70
CA ILE A 10 -5.72 27.38 23.14
C ILE A 10 -6.61 27.63 21.94
N VAL A 11 -7.82 27.10 21.96
CA VAL A 11 -8.76 27.23 20.85
C VAL A 11 -9.23 28.67 20.73
N GLU A 12 -8.97 29.28 19.57
CA GLU A 12 -9.50 30.61 19.29
C GLU A 12 -11.04 30.58 19.14
N PRO A 13 -11.76 31.64 19.58
CA PRO A 13 -13.22 31.71 19.45
C PRO A 13 -13.73 31.48 18.00
N SER A 14 -12.97 31.94 17.01
CA SER A 14 -13.26 31.82 15.59
C SER A 14 -13.24 30.35 15.09
N LEU A 15 -12.56 29.44 15.80
CA LEU A 15 -12.42 28.02 15.48
C LEU A 15 -13.30 27.11 16.34
N SER A 16 -14.33 27.72 17.01
CA SER A 16 -15.34 26.94 17.73
C SER A 16 -16.19 26.10 16.78
N GLY A 17 -16.61 24.93 17.24
CA GLY A 17 -17.49 24.03 16.48
C GLY A 17 -16.78 23.10 15.52
N MET A 18 -15.46 23.20 15.34
CA MET A 18 -14.67 22.23 14.60
C MET A 18 -14.60 20.90 15.35
N ARG A 19 -14.31 19.81 14.64
CA ARG A 19 -13.96 18.55 15.30
C ARG A 19 -12.53 18.64 15.85
N LEU A 20 -12.27 18.09 17.04
CA LEU A 20 -10.94 18.10 17.65
C LEU A 20 -9.87 17.48 16.74
N ASP A 21 -10.19 16.37 16.06
CA ASP A 21 -9.25 15.75 15.13
C ASP A 21 -8.92 16.63 13.91
N ALA A 22 -9.85 17.44 13.45
CA ALA A 22 -9.64 18.38 12.35
C ALA A 22 -8.83 19.61 12.82
N TYR A 23 -9.19 20.16 13.96
CA TYR A 23 -8.49 21.28 14.59
C TYR A 23 -7.00 20.94 14.84
N LEU A 24 -6.74 19.83 15.52
CA LEU A 24 -5.37 19.40 15.81
C LEU A 24 -4.54 19.16 14.55
N ARG A 25 -5.16 18.63 13.46
CA ARG A 25 -4.48 18.48 12.18
C ARG A 25 -4.04 19.82 11.57
N GLU A 26 -4.80 20.87 11.75
CA GLU A 26 -4.45 22.20 11.24
C GLU A 26 -3.39 22.89 12.09
N GLN A 27 -3.34 22.59 13.38
CA GLN A 27 -2.45 23.24 14.35
C GLN A 27 -1.16 22.45 14.65
N THR A 28 -1.04 21.21 14.14
CA THR A 28 0.12 20.35 14.41
C THR A 28 0.64 19.70 13.13
N PRO A 29 1.90 19.25 13.06
CA PRO A 29 2.44 18.56 11.89
C PRO A 29 1.88 17.13 11.69
N PHE A 30 1.01 16.64 12.60
CA PHE A 30 0.56 15.26 12.60
C PHE A 30 -0.56 14.99 11.59
N SER A 31 -0.52 13.79 11.02
CA SER A 31 -1.63 13.29 10.20
C SER A 31 -2.87 13.02 11.06
N ARG A 32 -4.06 13.09 10.44
CA ARG A 32 -5.33 12.80 11.13
C ARG A 32 -5.38 11.40 11.76
N SER A 33 -4.73 10.41 11.14
CA SER A 33 -4.62 9.05 11.67
C SER A 33 -3.73 9.00 12.91
N ARG A 34 -2.61 9.75 12.94
CA ARG A 34 -1.74 9.83 14.11
C ARG A 34 -2.45 10.52 15.27
N ILE A 35 -3.17 11.63 15.01
CA ILE A 35 -3.97 12.32 16.02
C ILE A 35 -5.02 11.38 16.61
N ALA A 36 -5.74 10.62 15.79
CA ALA A 36 -6.73 9.66 16.26
C ALA A 36 -6.11 8.59 17.18
N SER A 37 -4.93 8.04 16.79
CA SER A 37 -4.17 7.09 17.61
C SER A 37 -3.76 7.70 18.95
N LEU A 38 -3.17 8.89 18.95
CA LEU A 38 -2.78 9.60 20.16
C LEU A 38 -3.98 9.85 21.10
N MET A 39 -5.12 10.22 20.55
CA MET A 39 -6.34 10.40 21.34
C MET A 39 -6.87 9.09 21.93
N GLU A 40 -6.86 7.99 21.15
CA GLU A 40 -7.23 6.65 21.66
C GLU A 40 -6.29 6.19 22.78
N GLU A 41 -5.01 6.49 22.69
CA GLU A 41 -3.99 6.23 23.71
C GLU A 41 -4.17 7.12 24.95
N GLY A 42 -5.00 8.18 24.88
CA GLY A 42 -5.25 9.10 25.98
C GLY A 42 -4.23 10.25 26.09
N ALA A 43 -3.50 10.50 25.01
CA ALA A 43 -2.47 11.53 24.94
C ALA A 43 -3.01 12.97 24.80
N LEU A 44 -4.31 13.17 24.58
CA LEU A 44 -4.93 14.49 24.53
C LEU A 44 -5.66 14.79 25.84
N LEU A 45 -5.29 15.92 26.46
CA LEU A 45 -6.06 16.51 27.57
C LEU A 45 -6.78 17.76 27.08
N VAL A 46 -8.05 17.87 27.45
CA VAL A 46 -8.90 19.05 27.23
C VAL A 46 -9.24 19.63 28.59
N ASN A 47 -8.80 20.84 28.87
CA ASN A 47 -8.96 21.50 30.18
C ASN A 47 -8.45 20.63 31.35
N GLY A 48 -7.40 19.84 31.13
CA GLY A 48 -6.80 18.95 32.15
C GLY A 48 -7.40 17.55 32.23
N GLU A 49 -8.46 17.23 31.47
CA GLU A 49 -9.10 15.90 31.46
C GLU A 49 -8.80 15.16 30.16
N VAL A 50 -8.55 13.85 30.25
CA VAL A 50 -8.23 13.02 29.06
C VAL A 50 -9.43 12.93 28.13
N GLU A 51 -9.22 13.30 26.86
CA GLU A 51 -10.23 13.24 25.82
C GLU A 51 -9.85 12.26 24.72
N ARG A 52 -10.70 11.23 24.52
CA ARG A 52 -10.50 10.18 23.49
C ARG A 52 -11.42 10.32 22.29
N LYS A 53 -12.41 11.20 22.37
CA LYS A 53 -13.46 11.34 21.35
C LYS A 53 -13.04 12.34 20.27
N ALA A 54 -12.45 11.84 19.20
CA ALA A 54 -11.96 12.64 18.07
C ALA A 54 -13.05 13.55 17.43
N ALA A 55 -14.33 13.15 17.54
CA ALA A 55 -15.45 13.89 17.00
C ALA A 55 -15.98 15.01 17.92
N ARG A 56 -15.47 15.15 19.17
CA ARG A 56 -15.83 16.25 20.06
C ARG A 56 -15.59 17.58 19.36
N LYS A 57 -16.50 18.54 19.60
CA LYS A 57 -16.41 19.87 19.03
C LYS A 57 -15.50 20.75 19.88
N THR A 58 -14.75 21.63 19.22
CA THR A 58 -13.97 22.68 19.86
C THR A 58 -14.90 23.78 20.39
N GLU A 59 -14.49 24.41 21.49
CA GLU A 59 -15.13 25.60 22.07
C GLU A 59 -14.04 26.66 22.30
N GLY A 60 -14.33 27.93 22.05
CA GLY A 60 -13.38 29.02 22.28
C GLY A 60 -12.88 29.05 23.72
N GLY A 61 -11.57 29.18 23.90
CA GLY A 61 -10.90 29.15 25.19
C GLY A 61 -10.57 27.78 25.75
N MET A 62 -10.94 26.66 25.05
CA MET A 62 -10.48 25.32 25.43
C MET A 62 -8.95 25.27 25.45
N ARG A 63 -8.38 24.74 26.53
CA ARG A 63 -6.96 24.43 26.63
C ARG A 63 -6.74 22.98 26.25
N LEU A 64 -5.89 22.75 25.24
CA LEU A 64 -5.53 21.43 24.75
C LEU A 64 -4.07 21.20 25.07
N LEU A 65 -3.77 20.06 25.69
CA LEU A 65 -2.40 19.57 25.87
C LEU A 65 -2.30 18.22 25.15
N LEU A 66 -1.57 18.19 24.05
CA LEU A 66 -1.25 16.96 23.35
C LEU A 66 0.13 16.49 23.80
N VAL A 67 0.16 15.44 24.60
CA VAL A 67 1.38 14.77 25.05
C VAL A 67 1.78 13.76 23.97
N VAL A 68 2.76 14.11 23.16
CA VAL A 68 3.27 13.20 22.13
C VAL A 68 4.29 12.29 22.81
N PRO A 69 3.98 11.00 23.03
CA PRO A 69 4.99 10.09 23.56
C PRO A 69 6.14 10.05 22.55
N GLU A 70 7.36 9.99 23.07
CA GLU A 70 8.53 9.71 22.25
C GLU A 70 8.18 8.53 21.35
N ALA A 71 8.41 8.70 20.06
CA ALA A 71 8.21 7.60 19.15
C ALA A 71 9.08 6.45 19.64
N GLN A 72 8.44 5.44 20.22
CA GLN A 72 9.13 4.17 20.46
C GLN A 72 9.56 3.73 19.07
N PRO A 73 10.86 3.71 18.75
CA PRO A 73 11.28 3.07 17.54
C PRO A 73 10.67 1.67 17.63
N VAL A 74 9.75 1.34 16.75
CA VAL A 74 9.49 -0.08 16.51
C VAL A 74 10.79 -0.52 15.88
N ASP A 75 11.70 -1.06 16.72
CA ASP A 75 12.96 -1.62 16.27
C ASP A 75 12.60 -2.75 15.31
N ILE A 76 12.48 -2.37 14.05
CA ILE A 76 12.25 -3.36 12.99
C ILE A 76 13.55 -4.14 12.89
N VAL A 77 13.54 -5.28 13.55
CA VAL A 77 14.72 -6.14 13.65
C VAL A 77 15.11 -6.65 12.26
N PRO A 78 16.34 -6.40 11.78
CA PRO A 78 16.85 -7.00 10.55
C PRO A 78 16.74 -8.53 10.59
N GLN A 79 16.28 -9.14 9.52
CA GLN A 79 16.11 -10.60 9.44
C GLN A 79 16.73 -11.15 8.16
N ASN A 80 17.50 -12.22 8.27
CA ASN A 80 18.09 -12.91 7.12
C ASN A 80 17.03 -13.70 6.35
N ILE A 81 16.19 -12.98 5.62
CA ILE A 81 15.16 -13.54 4.75
C ILE A 81 15.65 -13.35 3.31
N PRO A 82 15.76 -14.43 2.51
CA PRO A 82 16.27 -14.33 1.15
C PRO A 82 15.42 -13.39 0.28
N LEU A 83 16.06 -12.38 -0.31
CA LEU A 83 15.51 -11.45 -1.27
C LEU A 83 16.05 -11.72 -2.68
N ASP A 84 15.18 -11.58 -3.67
CA ASP A 84 15.54 -11.56 -5.09
C ASP A 84 15.69 -10.09 -5.51
N ILE A 85 16.92 -9.55 -5.37
CA ILE A 85 17.26 -8.16 -5.73
C ILE A 85 17.67 -8.16 -7.20
N LEU A 86 16.86 -7.53 -8.05
CA LEU A 86 17.12 -7.43 -9.49
C LEU A 86 18.04 -6.26 -9.85
N TYR A 87 18.04 -5.22 -9.02
CA TYR A 87 18.88 -4.04 -9.20
C TYR A 87 19.09 -3.33 -7.87
N GLN A 88 20.28 -2.78 -7.69
CA GLN A 88 20.62 -1.92 -6.56
C GLN A 88 21.73 -0.95 -6.96
N ASP A 89 21.58 0.30 -6.54
CA ASP A 89 22.63 1.34 -6.59
C ASP A 89 22.64 2.16 -5.29
N ALA A 90 23.14 3.41 -5.35
CA ALA A 90 23.18 4.31 -4.20
C ALA A 90 21.78 4.86 -3.83
N ASP A 91 20.83 4.91 -4.76
CA ASP A 91 19.56 5.59 -4.60
C ASP A 91 18.37 4.66 -4.49
N VAL A 92 18.39 3.53 -5.18
CA VAL A 92 17.23 2.63 -5.30
C VAL A 92 17.59 1.15 -5.17
N VAL A 93 16.60 0.38 -4.74
CA VAL A 93 16.60 -1.09 -4.84
C VAL A 93 15.34 -1.54 -5.55
N VAL A 94 15.47 -2.45 -6.52
CA VAL A 94 14.35 -3.12 -7.18
C VAL A 94 14.34 -4.60 -6.78
N VAL A 95 13.28 -5.02 -6.12
CA VAL A 95 13.13 -6.38 -5.59
C VAL A 95 11.99 -7.10 -6.29
N ASN A 96 12.19 -8.37 -6.65
CA ASN A 96 11.15 -9.30 -7.03
C ASN A 96 10.58 -9.96 -5.76
N LYS A 97 9.54 -9.36 -5.19
CA LYS A 97 8.93 -9.83 -3.94
C LYS A 97 8.22 -11.18 -4.14
N LYS A 98 8.45 -12.12 -3.26
CA LYS A 98 7.73 -13.39 -3.23
C LYS A 98 6.26 -13.18 -2.77
N SER A 99 5.35 -14.03 -3.27
CA SER A 99 3.98 -14.13 -2.74
C SER A 99 4.02 -14.62 -1.29
N GLY A 100 3.07 -14.17 -0.47
CA GLY A 100 2.98 -14.48 0.95
C GLY A 100 3.78 -13.54 1.86
N MET A 101 4.70 -12.73 1.31
CA MET A 101 5.50 -11.77 2.07
C MET A 101 4.77 -10.43 2.20
N VAL A 102 4.55 -9.97 3.43
CA VAL A 102 4.04 -8.62 3.72
C VAL A 102 5.16 -7.60 3.50
N VAL A 103 4.81 -6.42 2.99
CA VAL A 103 5.83 -5.37 2.71
C VAL A 103 6.36 -4.76 4.00
N HIS A 104 5.50 -4.49 4.98
CA HIS A 104 5.83 -3.70 6.17
C HIS A 104 5.18 -4.30 7.41
N PRO A 105 5.85 -4.28 8.59
CA PRO A 105 5.25 -4.72 9.84
C PRO A 105 3.90 -4.05 10.12
N ALA A 106 2.96 -4.84 10.57
CA ALA A 106 1.61 -4.42 10.93
C ALA A 106 1.01 -5.40 11.95
N VAL A 107 -0.06 -5.01 12.63
CA VAL A 107 -0.76 -5.89 13.59
C VAL A 107 -1.06 -7.26 12.96
N GLY A 108 -0.55 -8.32 13.59
CA GLY A 108 -0.64 -9.70 13.11
C GLY A 108 0.43 -10.12 12.09
N ASN A 109 1.39 -9.25 11.77
CA ASN A 109 2.57 -9.53 10.94
C ASN A 109 3.71 -8.59 11.38
N GLU A 110 4.15 -8.70 12.62
CA GLU A 110 5.12 -7.81 13.26
C GLU A 110 6.56 -8.05 12.74
N SER A 111 6.81 -9.21 12.15
CA SER A 111 8.11 -9.63 11.62
C SER A 111 7.95 -10.44 10.32
N GLY A 112 9.04 -10.87 9.72
CA GLY A 112 9.01 -11.66 8.49
C GLY A 112 8.60 -10.84 7.26
N THR A 113 8.74 -9.52 7.30
CA THR A 113 8.31 -8.62 6.22
C THR A 113 9.47 -8.29 5.28
N LEU A 114 9.13 -7.69 4.13
CA LEU A 114 10.13 -7.19 3.20
C LEU A 114 11.07 -6.18 3.87
N VAL A 115 10.54 -5.30 4.75
CA VAL A 115 11.36 -4.32 5.46
C VAL A 115 12.37 -5.00 6.39
N ASN A 116 11.98 -6.05 7.13
CA ASN A 116 12.93 -6.81 7.95
C ASN A 116 14.08 -7.39 7.10
N ALA A 117 13.75 -7.91 5.92
CA ALA A 117 14.73 -8.47 4.99
C ALA A 117 15.61 -7.37 4.36
N LEU A 118 15.04 -6.23 3.96
CA LEU A 118 15.80 -5.11 3.42
C LEU A 118 16.80 -4.56 4.42
N LEU A 119 16.43 -4.38 5.67
CA LEU A 119 17.34 -3.93 6.73
C LEU A 119 18.53 -4.88 6.96
N TYR A 120 18.37 -6.16 6.65
CA TYR A 120 19.46 -7.13 6.74
C TYR A 120 20.37 -7.11 5.51
N HIS A 121 19.80 -7.01 4.30
CA HIS A 121 20.54 -7.16 3.04
C HIS A 121 21.04 -5.83 2.45
N VAL A 122 20.46 -4.69 2.85
CA VAL A 122 20.75 -3.35 2.30
C VAL A 122 21.26 -2.47 3.44
N HIS A 123 22.58 -2.47 3.64
CA HIS A 123 23.23 -1.85 4.80
C HIS A 123 23.19 -0.31 4.82
N ASP A 124 22.99 0.32 3.66
CA ASP A 124 22.90 1.77 3.47
C ASP A 124 21.45 2.28 3.34
N LEU A 125 20.50 1.46 3.79
CA LEU A 125 19.11 1.86 3.89
C LEU A 125 18.96 2.79 5.10
N SER A 126 19.06 4.10 4.86
CA SER A 126 18.92 5.10 5.92
C SER A 126 17.49 5.12 6.48
N GLY A 127 17.31 5.58 7.71
CA GLY A 127 16.02 5.73 8.39
C GLY A 127 15.09 6.76 7.74
N ILE A 128 14.84 6.62 6.45
CA ILE A 128 14.14 7.54 5.57
C ILE A 128 12.68 7.69 6.00
N GLY A 129 12.25 8.93 6.09
CA GLY A 129 10.84 9.26 6.35
C GLY A 129 10.41 9.13 7.79
N GLY A 130 11.34 9.27 8.77
CA GLY A 130 11.01 9.26 10.20
C GLY A 130 10.17 8.05 10.58
N GLU A 131 10.73 7.14 11.30
CA GLU A 131 10.07 6.24 12.23
C GLU A 131 9.61 4.86 11.78
N MET A 132 9.11 4.57 10.59
CA MET A 132 8.48 3.24 10.47
C MET A 132 8.47 2.58 9.08
N ARG A 133 9.01 3.22 8.04
CA ARG A 133 8.90 2.69 6.68
C ARG A 133 10.13 2.95 5.83
N PRO A 134 11.30 2.42 6.22
CA PRO A 134 12.54 2.72 5.51
C PRO A 134 12.37 2.49 4.00
N GLY A 135 12.42 3.57 3.22
CA GLY A 135 12.46 3.54 1.76
C GLY A 135 11.22 3.07 1.02
N ILE A 136 10.10 2.76 1.69
CA ILE A 136 8.89 2.24 1.05
C ILE A 136 8.08 3.37 0.41
N VAL A 137 8.11 3.49 -0.91
CA VAL A 137 7.37 4.49 -1.70
C VAL A 137 6.03 3.95 -2.26
N HIS A 138 5.88 2.64 -2.36
CA HIS A 138 4.62 1.96 -2.72
C HIS A 138 4.53 0.58 -2.09
N ARG A 139 3.43 -0.12 -2.32
CA ARG A 139 3.23 -1.44 -1.74
C ARG A 139 2.62 -2.43 -2.72
N LEU A 140 2.90 -3.70 -2.49
CA LEU A 140 2.16 -4.83 -3.04
C LEU A 140 1.35 -5.50 -1.93
N ASP A 141 0.25 -6.15 -2.30
CA ASP A 141 -0.49 -6.99 -1.36
C ASP A 141 0.38 -8.20 -0.93
N LYS A 142 0.08 -8.79 0.23
CA LYS A 142 0.79 -9.96 0.77
C LYS A 142 0.97 -11.04 -0.29
N ASP A 143 -0.12 -11.42 -0.96
CA ASP A 143 -0.15 -12.57 -1.89
C ASP A 143 0.22 -12.19 -3.34
N THR A 144 0.38 -10.90 -3.64
CA THR A 144 0.92 -10.43 -4.92
C THR A 144 2.43 -10.58 -4.93
N SER A 145 2.97 -11.19 -5.97
CA SER A 145 4.43 -11.26 -6.22
C SER A 145 4.88 -10.22 -7.23
N GLY A 146 6.19 -10.04 -7.39
CA GLY A 146 6.80 -9.23 -8.43
C GLY A 146 7.42 -7.94 -7.95
N LEU A 147 7.62 -7.01 -8.86
CA LEU A 147 8.46 -5.84 -8.68
C LEU A 147 7.95 -4.87 -7.62
N ILE A 148 8.83 -4.52 -6.71
CA ILE A 148 8.66 -3.44 -5.76
C ILE A 148 9.94 -2.58 -5.75
N LEU A 149 9.74 -1.25 -5.78
CA LEU A 149 10.80 -0.24 -5.79
C LEU A 149 10.96 0.36 -4.40
N ILE A 150 12.17 0.44 -3.93
CA ILE A 150 12.56 0.95 -2.62
C ILE A 150 13.56 2.10 -2.83
N ALA A 151 13.37 3.21 -2.11
CA ALA A 151 14.32 4.29 -2.03
C ALA A 151 15.39 3.98 -0.96
N LYS A 152 16.64 4.38 -1.17
CA LYS A 152 17.74 4.17 -0.23
C LYS A 152 18.10 5.44 0.55
N ASN A 153 17.64 6.61 0.11
CA ASN A 153 17.88 7.90 0.76
C ASN A 153 16.67 8.83 0.60
N ASP A 154 16.64 9.93 1.36
CA ASP A 154 15.49 10.86 1.41
C ASP A 154 15.26 11.56 0.06
N ALA A 155 16.30 11.91 -0.68
CA ALA A 155 16.18 12.54 -1.99
C ALA A 155 15.50 11.58 -2.98
N ALA A 156 15.92 10.33 -3.02
CA ALA A 156 15.29 9.28 -3.83
C ALA A 156 13.84 9.03 -3.39
N HIS A 157 13.57 8.97 -2.08
CA HIS A 157 12.23 8.79 -1.55
C HIS A 157 11.28 9.92 -2.00
N THR A 158 11.73 11.16 -1.90
CA THR A 158 10.96 12.35 -2.32
C THR A 158 10.66 12.30 -3.81
N SER A 159 11.71 12.13 -4.64
CA SER A 159 11.57 12.06 -6.10
C SER A 159 10.62 10.93 -6.54
N LEU A 160 10.81 9.71 -6.01
CA LEU A 160 9.96 8.58 -6.36
C LEU A 160 8.52 8.76 -5.87
N SER A 161 8.32 9.32 -4.68
CA SER A 161 6.98 9.63 -4.16
C SER A 161 6.24 10.64 -5.04
N GLU A 162 6.95 11.64 -5.58
CA GLU A 162 6.40 12.60 -6.54
C GLU A 162 6.02 11.92 -7.86
N GLN A 163 6.84 11.01 -8.38
CA GLN A 163 6.53 10.23 -9.58
C GLN A 163 5.28 9.36 -9.38
N PHE A 164 5.11 8.72 -8.20
CA PHE A 164 3.87 8.01 -7.86
C PHE A 164 2.66 8.94 -7.80
N LYS A 165 2.81 10.12 -7.22
CA LYS A 165 1.76 11.14 -7.13
C LYS A 165 1.38 11.70 -8.50
N ALA A 166 2.37 12.01 -9.34
CA ALA A 166 2.21 12.49 -10.71
C ALA A 166 1.76 11.39 -11.69
N ARG A 167 1.82 10.11 -11.30
CA ARG A 167 1.47 8.94 -12.12
C ARG A 167 2.34 8.80 -13.38
N THR A 168 3.61 9.17 -13.28
CA THR A 168 4.58 9.03 -14.37
C THR A 168 5.27 7.67 -14.42
N MET A 169 5.07 6.85 -13.37
CA MET A 169 5.54 5.47 -13.34
C MET A 169 4.57 4.55 -14.08
N GLU A 170 5.12 3.64 -14.88
CA GLU A 170 4.36 2.61 -15.56
C GLU A 170 4.44 1.29 -14.78
N LYS A 171 3.29 0.66 -14.58
CA LYS A 171 3.17 -0.58 -13.78
C LYS A 171 2.28 -1.56 -14.50
N HIS A 172 2.88 -2.62 -15.01
CA HIS A 172 2.15 -3.71 -15.65
C HIS A 172 2.18 -4.95 -14.77
N TYR A 173 1.04 -5.59 -14.69
CA TYR A 173 0.83 -6.82 -13.95
C TYR A 173 0.43 -7.92 -14.91
N ARG A 174 0.84 -9.14 -14.62
CA ARG A 174 0.29 -10.35 -15.23
C ARG A 174 -0.74 -10.94 -14.27
N ALA A 175 -1.90 -11.26 -14.81
CA ALA A 175 -3.00 -11.83 -14.02
C ALA A 175 -3.68 -12.96 -14.78
N ILE A 176 -4.24 -13.94 -14.06
CA ILE A 176 -5.18 -14.90 -14.63
C ILE A 176 -6.54 -14.64 -13.99
N ALA A 177 -7.52 -14.26 -14.81
CA ALA A 177 -8.88 -13.95 -14.38
C ALA A 177 -9.86 -15.04 -14.84
N HIS A 178 -10.88 -15.29 -14.04
CA HIS A 178 -11.92 -16.28 -14.31
C HIS A 178 -12.84 -15.86 -15.45
N GLY A 179 -13.26 -16.83 -16.23
CA GLY A 179 -14.28 -16.70 -17.26
C GLY A 179 -13.74 -16.25 -18.62
N SER A 180 -14.64 -16.21 -19.60
CA SER A 180 -14.33 -15.78 -20.96
C SER A 180 -14.59 -14.29 -21.13
N PHE A 181 -13.67 -13.60 -21.75
CA PHE A 181 -13.78 -12.18 -22.05
C PHE A 181 -14.37 -11.97 -23.44
N SER A 182 -15.41 -11.14 -23.55
CA SER A 182 -16.03 -10.78 -24.83
C SER A 182 -15.29 -9.65 -25.55
N LYS A 183 -14.38 -8.96 -24.84
CA LYS A 183 -13.52 -7.91 -25.38
C LYS A 183 -12.07 -8.29 -25.15
N GLU A 184 -11.20 -7.88 -26.06
CA GLU A 184 -9.76 -8.13 -25.94
C GLU A 184 -9.07 -7.15 -25.00
N GLU A 185 -9.66 -5.99 -24.76
CA GLU A 185 -9.14 -4.96 -23.88
C GLU A 185 -10.24 -4.10 -23.26
N GLY A 186 -9.92 -3.37 -22.21
CA GLY A 186 -10.86 -2.46 -21.58
C GLY A 186 -10.22 -1.59 -20.50
N LEU A 187 -11.02 -0.61 -20.08
CA LEU A 187 -10.69 0.30 -18.97
C LEU A 187 -11.78 0.19 -17.90
N ILE A 188 -11.38 -0.09 -16.68
CA ILE A 188 -12.25 -0.01 -15.51
C ILE A 188 -11.97 1.33 -14.83
N ASP A 189 -12.94 2.24 -14.88
CA ASP A 189 -12.89 3.55 -14.20
C ASP A 189 -13.99 3.54 -13.13
N ALA A 190 -13.65 3.09 -11.93
CA ALA A 190 -14.60 2.90 -10.86
C ALA A 190 -13.97 3.21 -9.48
N PRO A 191 -14.60 4.05 -8.63
CA PRO A 191 -14.01 4.48 -7.37
C PRO A 191 -13.98 3.34 -6.35
N ILE A 192 -12.85 3.20 -5.63
CA ILE A 192 -12.63 2.16 -4.63
C ILE A 192 -12.61 2.74 -3.22
N GLY A 193 -13.37 2.12 -2.32
CA GLY A 193 -13.40 2.41 -0.89
C GLY A 193 -13.46 1.15 -0.04
N ARG A 194 -13.60 1.32 1.28
CA ARG A 194 -13.83 0.19 2.20
C ARG A 194 -15.18 -0.44 1.90
N HIS A 195 -15.21 -1.79 1.92
CA HIS A 195 -16.48 -2.50 1.78
C HIS A 195 -17.43 -2.12 2.92
N PRO A 196 -18.71 -1.80 2.65
CA PRO A 196 -19.63 -1.23 3.63
C PRO A 196 -19.88 -2.15 4.84
N ILE A 197 -19.85 -3.46 4.64
CA ILE A 197 -20.11 -4.48 5.69
C ILE A 197 -18.81 -5.12 6.15
N ASP A 198 -18.02 -5.71 5.26
CA ASP A 198 -16.77 -6.41 5.59
C ASP A 198 -15.59 -5.44 5.51
N ARG A 199 -15.23 -4.82 6.64
CA ARG A 199 -14.17 -3.81 6.73
C ARG A 199 -12.77 -4.34 6.38
N LYS A 200 -12.57 -5.65 6.29
CA LYS A 200 -11.32 -6.25 5.82
C LYS A 200 -11.19 -6.20 4.29
N LYS A 201 -12.28 -5.94 3.57
CA LYS A 201 -12.34 -5.86 2.12
C LYS A 201 -12.40 -4.43 1.61
N MET A 202 -12.03 -4.28 0.34
CA MET A 202 -12.30 -3.10 -0.46
C MET A 202 -13.44 -3.41 -1.44
N ALA A 203 -14.11 -2.39 -1.95
CA ALA A 203 -15.18 -2.53 -2.94
C ALA A 203 -15.24 -1.31 -3.86
N VAL A 204 -15.86 -1.46 -5.02
CA VAL A 204 -16.31 -0.33 -5.82
C VAL A 204 -17.50 0.29 -5.10
N VAL A 205 -17.35 1.55 -4.69
CA VAL A 205 -18.39 2.31 -3.94
C VAL A 205 -18.44 3.75 -4.43
N PRO A 206 -19.62 4.40 -4.50
CA PRO A 206 -19.77 5.74 -5.07
C PRO A 206 -18.85 6.80 -4.41
N ASN A 207 -18.69 6.72 -3.10
CA ASN A 207 -17.85 7.65 -2.32
C ASN A 207 -16.39 7.16 -2.17
N GLY A 208 -15.95 6.24 -3.02
CA GLY A 208 -14.58 5.73 -3.05
C GLY A 208 -13.58 6.73 -3.63
N LYS A 209 -12.30 6.38 -3.55
CA LYS A 209 -11.25 7.16 -4.22
C LYS A 209 -11.22 6.82 -5.71
N PRO A 210 -11.12 7.80 -6.63
CA PRO A 210 -10.99 7.56 -8.07
C PRO A 210 -9.91 6.52 -8.38
N SER A 211 -10.26 5.52 -9.17
CA SER A 211 -9.39 4.39 -9.47
C SER A 211 -9.58 3.93 -10.90
N ARG A 212 -8.46 3.72 -11.61
CA ARG A 212 -8.46 3.34 -13.04
C ARG A 212 -7.51 2.19 -13.29
N THR A 213 -8.00 1.15 -13.97
CA THR A 213 -7.24 -0.06 -14.35
C THR A 213 -7.52 -0.39 -15.80
N ALA A 214 -6.53 -0.31 -16.67
CA ALA A 214 -6.62 -0.82 -18.02
C ALA A 214 -6.20 -2.30 -18.04
N TRP A 215 -6.81 -3.09 -18.92
CA TRP A 215 -6.48 -4.50 -19.09
C TRP A 215 -6.55 -4.90 -20.56
N ARG A 216 -5.78 -5.91 -20.93
CA ARG A 216 -5.78 -6.53 -22.25
C ARG A 216 -5.62 -8.03 -22.11
N VAL A 217 -6.38 -8.79 -22.86
CA VAL A 217 -6.23 -10.25 -22.97
C VAL A 217 -4.96 -10.56 -23.76
N LEU A 218 -4.09 -11.35 -23.18
CA LEU A 218 -2.91 -11.89 -23.83
C LEU A 218 -3.18 -13.27 -24.42
N GLU A 219 -4.03 -14.04 -23.74
CA GLU A 219 -4.38 -15.38 -24.14
C GLU A 219 -5.72 -15.82 -23.51
N HIS A 220 -6.59 -16.41 -24.31
CA HIS A 220 -7.79 -17.09 -23.83
C HIS A 220 -7.44 -18.50 -23.37
N LEU A 221 -7.92 -18.87 -22.18
CA LEU A 221 -7.61 -20.13 -21.51
C LEU A 221 -8.89 -20.93 -21.24
N SER A 222 -8.77 -22.18 -20.83
CA SER A 222 -9.90 -23.00 -20.42
C SER A 222 -10.59 -22.44 -19.18
N GLY A 223 -11.74 -21.76 -19.37
CA GLY A 223 -12.52 -21.11 -18.31
C GLY A 223 -11.85 -19.90 -17.63
N ALA A 224 -10.83 -19.32 -18.26
CA ALA A 224 -10.07 -18.19 -17.76
C ALA A 224 -9.45 -17.35 -18.89
N ALA A 225 -8.81 -16.25 -18.55
CA ALA A 225 -7.99 -15.45 -19.46
C ALA A 225 -6.68 -15.01 -18.78
N TYR A 226 -5.59 -15.03 -19.53
CA TYR A 226 -4.32 -14.44 -19.16
C TYR A 226 -4.27 -12.99 -19.60
N LEU A 227 -3.98 -12.09 -18.66
CA LEU A 227 -4.12 -10.65 -18.86
C LEU A 227 -2.81 -9.90 -18.65
N ASP A 228 -2.60 -8.85 -19.44
CA ASP A 228 -1.80 -7.69 -19.07
C ASP A 228 -2.71 -6.65 -18.41
N VAL A 229 -2.33 -6.20 -17.23
CA VAL A 229 -3.11 -5.23 -16.46
C VAL A 229 -2.23 -4.01 -16.16
N HIS A 230 -2.61 -2.84 -16.67
CA HIS A 230 -1.91 -1.58 -16.45
C HIS A 230 -2.59 -0.76 -15.36
N LEU A 231 -1.88 -0.52 -14.25
CA LEU A 231 -2.36 0.28 -13.13
C LEU A 231 -2.12 1.78 -13.37
N LEU A 232 -3.19 2.51 -13.66
CA LEU A 232 -3.18 3.98 -13.78
C LEU A 232 -3.29 4.69 -12.41
N THR A 233 -3.76 3.97 -11.39
CA THR A 233 -3.82 4.39 -9.98
C THR A 233 -3.39 3.22 -9.11
N GLY A 234 -3.13 3.44 -7.79
CA GLY A 234 -2.66 2.40 -6.88
C GLY A 234 -3.45 2.36 -5.57
N ARG A 235 -4.69 1.86 -5.58
CA ARG A 235 -5.48 1.67 -4.36
C ARG A 235 -5.29 0.24 -3.82
N THR A 236 -5.54 0.08 -2.54
CA THR A 236 -5.48 -1.25 -1.89
C THR A 236 -6.38 -2.23 -2.63
N HIS A 237 -5.86 -3.39 -3.00
CA HIS A 237 -6.55 -4.47 -3.72
C HIS A 237 -7.16 -4.05 -5.07
N GLN A 238 -6.69 -2.96 -5.69
CA GLN A 238 -7.38 -2.34 -6.84
C GLN A 238 -7.66 -3.32 -7.98
N ILE A 239 -6.66 -4.04 -8.49
CA ILE A 239 -6.85 -4.99 -9.60
C ILE A 239 -7.88 -6.05 -9.21
N ARG A 240 -7.77 -6.60 -8.01
CA ARG A 240 -8.64 -7.67 -7.50
C ARG A 240 -10.11 -7.22 -7.42
N VAL A 241 -10.34 -6.02 -6.89
CA VAL A 241 -11.68 -5.43 -6.76
C VAL A 241 -12.25 -5.04 -8.13
N HIS A 242 -11.45 -4.44 -9.00
CA HIS A 242 -11.88 -4.04 -10.33
C HIS A 242 -12.23 -5.27 -11.19
N MET A 243 -11.40 -6.29 -11.21
CA MET A 243 -11.69 -7.52 -11.97
C MET A 243 -12.94 -8.23 -11.43
N LEU A 244 -13.12 -8.29 -10.11
CA LEU A 244 -14.36 -8.79 -9.50
C LEU A 244 -15.58 -7.97 -9.95
N SER A 245 -15.47 -6.64 -9.99
CA SER A 245 -16.60 -5.75 -10.31
C SER A 245 -17.12 -5.90 -11.74
N ILE A 246 -16.30 -6.41 -12.65
CA ILE A 246 -16.68 -6.73 -14.03
C ILE A 246 -17.02 -8.23 -14.24
N GLY A 247 -17.14 -9.01 -13.14
CA GLY A 247 -17.49 -10.43 -13.18
C GLY A 247 -16.33 -11.41 -13.45
N HIS A 248 -15.10 -10.92 -13.48
CA HIS A 248 -13.90 -11.70 -13.77
C HIS A 248 -12.90 -11.72 -12.60
N PRO A 249 -13.24 -12.31 -11.42
CA PRO A 249 -12.34 -12.35 -10.29
C PRO A 249 -11.04 -13.07 -10.64
N LEU A 250 -9.94 -12.68 -9.98
CA LEU A 250 -8.65 -13.34 -10.20
C LEU A 250 -8.64 -14.76 -9.64
N LEU A 251 -8.00 -15.68 -10.34
CA LEU A 251 -7.85 -17.04 -9.87
C LEU A 251 -6.99 -17.07 -8.59
N GLY A 252 -7.36 -17.92 -7.64
CA GLY A 252 -6.67 -18.09 -6.36
C GLY A 252 -6.88 -16.95 -5.35
N ASP A 253 -7.82 -16.03 -5.61
CA ASP A 253 -8.14 -14.95 -4.68
C ASP A 253 -9.00 -15.46 -3.52
N GLN A 254 -8.37 -15.68 -2.35
CA GLN A 254 -9.04 -16.19 -1.15
C GLN A 254 -9.91 -15.15 -0.43
N ILE A 255 -9.78 -13.88 -0.77
CA ILE A 255 -10.55 -12.79 -0.14
C ILE A 255 -11.81 -12.48 -0.95
N TYR A 256 -11.67 -12.35 -2.28
CA TYR A 256 -12.74 -11.88 -3.15
C TYR A 256 -13.48 -13.00 -3.88
N ALA A 257 -12.85 -14.16 -4.05
CA ALA A 257 -13.45 -15.31 -4.73
C ALA A 257 -13.07 -16.66 -4.06
N PRO A 258 -13.26 -16.83 -2.73
CA PRO A 258 -12.78 -18.01 -2.01
C PRO A 258 -13.45 -19.32 -2.43
N LYS A 259 -14.64 -19.23 -3.02
CA LYS A 259 -15.44 -20.41 -3.45
C LYS A 259 -15.46 -20.57 -4.97
N LEU A 260 -14.60 -19.87 -5.69
CA LEU A 260 -14.52 -19.96 -7.14
C LEU A 260 -14.10 -21.37 -7.56
N LYS A 261 -14.96 -22.01 -8.35
CA LYS A 261 -14.64 -23.31 -8.93
C LYS A 261 -13.74 -23.13 -10.15
N THR A 262 -12.64 -23.84 -10.18
CA THR A 262 -11.67 -23.83 -11.29
C THR A 262 -11.40 -25.23 -11.78
N PRO A 263 -11.12 -25.43 -13.07
CA PRO A 263 -10.85 -26.77 -13.63
C PRO A 263 -9.56 -27.40 -13.06
N VAL A 264 -8.65 -26.58 -12.57
CA VAL A 264 -7.38 -27.00 -11.98
C VAL A 264 -7.17 -26.37 -10.61
N ARG A 265 -6.32 -27.01 -9.79
CA ARG A 265 -5.95 -26.43 -8.48
C ARG A 265 -5.10 -25.18 -8.69
N ILE A 266 -5.54 -24.08 -8.09
CA ILE A 266 -4.83 -22.79 -8.10
C ILE A 266 -4.05 -22.64 -6.79
N PRO A 267 -2.70 -22.63 -6.82
CA PRO A 267 -1.91 -22.71 -5.60
C PRO A 267 -1.78 -21.39 -4.85
N ARG A 268 -2.02 -20.24 -5.51
CA ARG A 268 -1.88 -18.89 -4.96
C ARG A 268 -2.73 -17.89 -5.75
N LEU A 269 -2.78 -16.64 -5.31
CA LEU A 269 -3.33 -15.54 -6.10
C LEU A 269 -2.54 -15.40 -7.42
N MET A 270 -3.22 -15.49 -8.55
CA MET A 270 -2.65 -15.34 -9.89
C MET A 270 -2.55 -13.85 -10.27
N LEU A 271 -1.70 -13.14 -9.52
CA LEU A 271 -1.37 -11.72 -9.75
C LEU A 271 0.12 -11.51 -9.50
N HIS A 272 0.79 -10.90 -10.47
CA HIS A 272 2.23 -10.67 -10.46
C HIS A 272 2.56 -9.29 -11.02
N ALA A 273 3.27 -8.46 -10.26
CA ALA A 273 3.80 -7.17 -10.70
C ALA A 273 4.97 -7.42 -11.66
N TYR A 274 4.64 -7.50 -12.96
CA TYR A 274 5.52 -8.01 -14.00
C TYR A 274 6.55 -6.99 -14.47
N SER A 275 6.13 -5.75 -14.76
CA SER A 275 7.05 -4.70 -15.17
C SER A 275 6.80 -3.39 -14.43
N LEU A 276 7.90 -2.67 -14.23
CA LEU A 276 7.91 -1.37 -13.57
C LEU A 276 8.88 -0.46 -14.32
N ALA A 277 8.40 0.72 -14.75
CA ALA A 277 9.25 1.75 -15.32
C ALA A 277 9.12 3.06 -14.55
N PHE A 278 10.26 3.66 -14.24
CA PHE A 278 10.38 4.92 -13.49
C PHE A 278 11.56 5.75 -13.98
N THR A 279 11.60 7.01 -13.62
CA THR A 279 12.75 7.88 -13.85
C THR A 279 13.69 7.80 -12.66
N HIS A 280 14.96 7.50 -12.89
CA HIS A 280 15.95 7.39 -11.80
C HIS A 280 16.10 8.73 -11.08
N PRO A 281 16.05 8.73 -9.72
CA PRO A 281 16.01 9.98 -8.93
C PRO A 281 17.17 10.95 -9.20
N THR A 282 18.37 10.41 -9.37
CA THR A 282 19.60 11.21 -9.52
C THR A 282 20.02 11.38 -10.97
N THR A 283 20.02 10.31 -11.78
CA THR A 283 20.49 10.40 -13.17
C THR A 283 19.46 10.94 -14.14
N GLY A 284 18.17 10.90 -13.79
CA GLY A 284 17.07 11.29 -14.68
C GLY A 284 16.80 10.28 -15.82
N GLU A 285 17.52 9.17 -15.87
CA GLU A 285 17.33 8.14 -16.89
C GLU A 285 16.05 7.36 -16.70
N ARG A 286 15.37 6.99 -17.78
CA ARG A 286 14.21 6.11 -17.75
C ARG A 286 14.65 4.67 -17.58
N MET A 287 14.36 4.08 -16.43
CA MET A 287 14.66 2.68 -16.12
C MET A 287 13.42 1.81 -16.28
N CYS A 288 13.59 0.60 -16.80
CA CYS A 288 12.51 -0.39 -16.94
C CYS A 288 13.01 -1.76 -16.48
N PHE A 289 12.25 -2.39 -15.59
CA PHE A 289 12.54 -3.72 -15.07
C PHE A 289 11.38 -4.67 -15.34
N CYS A 290 11.71 -5.94 -15.57
CA CYS A 290 10.74 -7.03 -15.69
C CYS A 290 11.13 -8.15 -14.72
N ALA A 291 10.16 -8.68 -13.98
CA ALA A 291 10.34 -9.88 -13.16
C ALA A 291 9.82 -11.12 -13.90
N PRO A 292 10.57 -12.24 -13.90
CA PRO A 292 10.07 -13.49 -14.47
C PRO A 292 8.81 -13.95 -13.74
N LEU A 293 7.92 -14.63 -14.47
CA LEU A 293 6.75 -15.23 -13.84
C LEU A 293 7.19 -16.32 -12.84
N PRO A 294 6.58 -16.39 -11.66
CA PRO A 294 6.87 -17.48 -10.72
C PRO A 294 6.46 -18.83 -11.30
N ALA A 295 7.22 -19.90 -11.01
CA ALA A 295 6.96 -21.25 -11.53
C ALA A 295 5.49 -21.69 -11.33
N ALA A 296 4.92 -21.45 -10.14
CA ALA A 296 3.52 -21.78 -9.88
C ALA A 296 2.52 -20.98 -10.76
N PHE A 297 2.90 -19.80 -11.24
CA PHE A 297 2.10 -19.03 -12.19
C PHE A 297 2.19 -19.65 -13.60
N GLU A 298 3.39 -19.97 -14.06
CA GLU A 298 3.63 -20.62 -15.37
C GLU A 298 2.98 -22.00 -15.46
N GLU A 299 3.14 -22.82 -14.42
CA GLU A 299 2.47 -24.12 -14.34
C GLU A 299 0.95 -24.03 -14.41
N THR A 300 0.38 -22.97 -13.78
CA THR A 300 -1.07 -22.75 -13.85
C THR A 300 -1.49 -22.33 -15.26
N LEU A 301 -0.73 -21.48 -15.94
CA LEU A 301 -0.96 -21.14 -17.35
C LEU A 301 -0.95 -22.39 -18.23
N GLN A 302 0.08 -23.23 -18.10
CA GLN A 302 0.21 -24.46 -18.89
C GLN A 302 -0.97 -25.43 -18.67
N LYS A 303 -1.48 -25.55 -17.45
CA LYS A 303 -2.62 -26.42 -17.13
C LYS A 303 -3.97 -25.89 -17.64
N LEU A 304 -4.08 -24.60 -17.92
CA LEU A 304 -5.29 -23.95 -18.41
C LEU A 304 -5.30 -23.75 -19.94
N ARG A 305 -4.19 -23.95 -20.62
CA ARG A 305 -4.07 -24.04 -22.07
C ARG A 305 -4.69 -25.33 -22.59
#